data_1f239dde1d787a2ec96795c6d9c6c6ec
#
_entry.id   1f239dde1d787a2ec96795c6d9c6c6ec
#
_cell.length_a   1.000
_cell.length_b   1.000
_cell.length_c   1.000
_cell.angle_alpha   90.00
_cell.angle_beta   90.00
_cell.angle_gamma   90.00
#
_symmetry.space_group_name_H-M   'P 1'
#
loop_
_entity.id
_entity.type
_entity.pdbx_description
1 polymer ?
#
loop_
_entity_poly.entity_id
_entity_poly.type
_entity_poly.pdbx_seq_one_letter_code
_entity_poly.pdbx_strand_id
1 'polypeptide(L)'
;MVRANMEAGHSHPFHTHPTREEIIYILSGRAEQWIGREHRILGPGEMVLVPKGEVHGTYNPFRERLVFLAILSPANAPEPGIVDVSTQAPWKTMRAGFPICT
;
A
#
# COMPACT_ATOMS: atom_id res chain seq x y z
N MET A 1 2.94 -6.16 12.89
CA MET A 1 3.65 -6.41 11.61
C MET A 1 2.92 -7.49 10.85
N VAL A 2 2.72 -7.28 9.58
CA VAL A 2 2.04 -8.24 8.70
C VAL A 2 2.95 -8.55 7.51
N ARG A 3 3.09 -9.84 7.20
CA ARG A 3 3.72 -10.28 5.96
C ARG A 3 2.63 -10.46 4.92
N ALA A 4 2.69 -9.68 3.86
CA ALA A 4 1.71 -9.70 2.79
C ALA A 4 2.27 -10.39 1.56
N ASN A 5 1.44 -11.20 0.91
CA ASN A 5 1.73 -11.80 -0.38
C ASN A 5 0.71 -11.27 -1.38
N MET A 6 1.21 -10.66 -2.44
CA MET A 6 0.35 -10.02 -3.44
C MET A 6 0.66 -10.59 -4.81
N GLU A 7 -0.29 -11.32 -5.37
CA GLU A 7 -0.13 -11.92 -6.69
C GLU A 7 -0.07 -10.85 -7.78
N ALA A 8 0.46 -11.24 -8.94
CA ALA A 8 0.50 -10.37 -10.11
C ALA A 8 -0.90 -9.84 -10.44
N GLY A 9 -1.01 -8.55 -10.69
CA GLY A 9 -2.27 -7.90 -11.02
C GLY A 9 -3.12 -7.52 -9.82
N HIS A 10 -2.66 -7.80 -8.59
CA HIS A 10 -3.40 -7.48 -7.37
C HIS A 10 -2.87 -6.21 -6.71
N SER A 11 -3.64 -5.67 -5.77
CA SER A 11 -3.28 -4.43 -5.10
C SER A 11 -3.93 -4.30 -3.72
N HIS A 12 -3.32 -3.44 -2.92
CA HIS A 12 -4.00 -2.75 -1.82
C HIS A 12 -4.29 -1.35 -2.32
N PRO A 13 -5.52 -1.07 -2.79
CA PRO A 13 -5.82 0.20 -3.44
C PRO A 13 -5.77 1.37 -2.47
N PHE A 14 -5.81 2.58 -3.01
CA PHE A 14 -5.66 3.79 -2.22
C PHE A 14 -6.51 3.80 -0.96
N HIS A 15 -5.84 4.02 0.16
CA HIS A 15 -6.45 4.05 1.49
C HIS A 15 -5.59 4.91 2.40
N THR A 16 -6.09 5.18 3.59
CA THR A 16 -5.34 5.89 4.62
C THR A 16 -5.48 5.18 5.95
N HIS A 17 -4.45 5.32 6.79
CA HIS A 17 -4.49 4.90 8.18
C HIS A 17 -4.50 6.17 9.04
N PRO A 18 -5.68 6.66 9.45
CA PRO A 18 -5.78 7.98 10.07
C PRO A 18 -4.99 8.15 11.37
N THR A 19 -4.75 7.05 12.07
CA THR A 19 -4.14 7.06 13.40
C THR A 19 -2.81 6.33 13.48
N ARG A 20 -2.29 5.85 12.33
CA ARG A 20 -1.06 5.08 12.30
C ARG A 20 -0.15 5.52 11.17
N GLU A 21 1.15 5.39 11.37
CA GLU A 21 2.11 5.41 10.27
C GLU A 21 2.41 3.98 9.85
N GLU A 22 2.92 3.80 8.64
CA GLU A 22 3.20 2.48 8.10
C GLU A 22 4.58 2.46 7.45
N ILE A 23 5.35 1.40 7.72
CA ILE A 23 6.57 1.09 6.99
C ILE A 23 6.26 -0.08 6.09
N ILE A 24 6.60 0.03 4.81
CA ILE A 24 6.47 -1.04 3.84
C ILE A 24 7.89 -1.43 3.41
N TYR A 25 8.26 -2.68 3.66
CA TYR A 25 9.57 -3.23 3.36
C TYR A 25 9.44 -4.39 2.39
N ILE A 26 10.09 -4.29 1.24
CA ILE A 26 9.97 -5.29 0.17
C ILE A 26 10.91 -6.46 0.43
N LEU A 27 10.37 -7.67 0.48
CA LEU A 27 11.15 -8.90 0.64
C LEU A 27 11.48 -9.53 -0.70
N SER A 28 10.51 -9.62 -1.60
CA SER A 28 10.73 -10.15 -2.94
C SER A 28 9.72 -9.59 -3.92
N GLY A 29 10.08 -9.60 -5.20
CA GLY A 29 9.26 -8.99 -6.24
C GLY A 29 9.44 -7.47 -6.27
N ARG A 30 8.51 -6.79 -6.94
CA ARG A 30 8.52 -5.33 -7.06
C ARG A 30 7.16 -4.77 -6.75
N ALA A 31 7.14 -3.60 -6.14
CA ALA A 31 5.91 -2.90 -5.81
C ALA A 31 5.88 -1.56 -6.56
N GLU A 32 4.72 -1.23 -7.13
CA GLU A 32 4.44 0.13 -7.53
C GLU A 32 3.77 0.79 -6.33
N GLN A 33 4.56 1.57 -5.58
CA GLN A 33 4.10 2.15 -4.32
C GLN A 33 3.76 3.61 -4.51
N TRP A 34 2.52 3.96 -4.18
CA TRP A 34 2.01 5.32 -4.23
C TRP A 34 1.94 5.91 -2.82
N ILE A 35 2.37 7.16 -2.69
CA ILE A 35 2.14 7.99 -1.51
C ILE A 35 1.61 9.31 -2.03
N GLY A 36 0.37 9.64 -1.68
CA GLY A 36 -0.29 10.76 -2.31
C GLY A 36 -0.38 10.54 -3.81
N ARG A 37 0.04 11.51 -4.60
CA ARG A 37 -0.02 11.45 -6.06
C ARG A 37 1.29 11.02 -6.71
N GLU A 38 2.28 10.67 -5.91
CA GLU A 38 3.59 10.25 -6.39
C GLU A 38 3.76 8.77 -6.21
N HIS A 39 4.53 8.14 -7.08
CA HIS A 39 4.82 6.72 -6.94
C HIS A 39 6.26 6.41 -7.30
N ARG A 40 6.73 5.28 -6.79
CA ARG A 40 8.02 4.69 -7.11
C ARG A 40 7.88 3.20 -7.24
N ILE A 41 8.79 2.60 -8.00
CA ILE A 41 8.94 1.15 -8.03
C ILE A 41 9.96 0.78 -6.96
N LEU A 42 9.52 -0.04 -6.00
CA LEU A 42 10.38 -0.56 -4.93
C LEU A 42 10.73 -2.01 -5.21
N GLY A 43 11.99 -2.34 -5.05
CA GLY A 43 12.49 -3.71 -5.16
C GLY A 43 12.91 -4.29 -3.82
N PRO A 44 13.41 -5.55 -3.82
CA PRO A 44 13.82 -6.22 -2.58
C PRO A 44 14.85 -5.42 -1.79
N GLY A 45 14.63 -5.32 -0.48
CA GLY A 45 15.50 -4.57 0.43
C GLY A 45 15.20 -3.09 0.50
N GLU A 46 14.29 -2.58 -0.30
CA GLU A 46 13.86 -1.19 -0.25
C GLU A 46 12.63 -1.03 0.65
N MET A 47 12.50 0.14 1.25
CA MET A 47 11.38 0.41 2.16
C MET A 47 10.92 1.85 1.99
N VAL A 48 9.72 2.11 2.47
CA VAL A 48 9.12 3.44 2.50
C VAL A 48 8.38 3.64 3.80
N LEU A 49 8.42 4.86 4.32
CA LEU A 49 7.60 5.28 5.44
C LEU A 49 6.41 6.07 4.91
N VAL A 50 5.22 5.62 5.27
CA VAL A 50 3.97 6.32 4.97
C VAL A 50 3.55 7.06 6.24
N PRO A 51 3.56 8.40 6.25
CA PRO A 51 3.16 9.17 7.42
C PRO A 51 1.70 8.91 7.79
N LYS A 52 1.39 9.11 9.05
CA LYS A 52 0.03 8.98 9.57
C LYS A 52 -0.95 9.83 8.75
N GLY A 53 -2.05 9.20 8.33
CA GLY A 53 -3.11 9.89 7.61
C GLY A 53 -2.87 10.09 6.12
N GLU A 54 -1.66 9.81 5.61
CA GLU A 54 -1.35 9.99 4.19
C GLU A 54 -2.01 8.90 3.36
N VAL A 55 -2.64 9.30 2.26
CA VAL A 55 -3.24 8.36 1.31
C VAL A 55 -2.13 7.63 0.57
N HIS A 56 -2.24 6.31 0.47
CA HIS A 56 -1.26 5.49 -0.22
C HIS A 56 -1.90 4.24 -0.81
N GLY A 57 -1.17 3.58 -1.69
CA GLY A 57 -1.60 2.33 -2.30
C GLY A 57 -0.40 1.54 -2.77
N THR A 58 -0.54 0.22 -2.73
CA THR A 58 0.50 -0.72 -3.17
C THR A 58 -0.08 -1.56 -4.29
N TYR A 59 0.59 -1.59 -5.44
CA TYR A 59 0.13 -2.27 -6.63
C TYR A 59 1.21 -3.20 -7.16
N ASN A 60 0.80 -4.35 -7.65
CA ASN A 60 1.71 -5.28 -8.31
C ASN A 60 1.31 -5.44 -9.78
N PRO A 61 1.76 -4.53 -10.67
CA PRO A 61 1.50 -4.65 -12.11
C PRO A 61 2.47 -5.63 -12.80
N PHE A 62 3.37 -6.23 -12.04
CA PHE A 62 4.40 -7.11 -12.58
C PHE A 62 3.93 -8.56 -12.60
N ARG A 63 4.70 -9.44 -13.25
CA ARG A 63 4.35 -10.85 -13.38
C ARG A 63 4.72 -11.69 -12.17
N GLU A 64 5.62 -11.19 -11.33
CA GLU A 64 6.09 -11.90 -10.15
C GLU A 64 5.22 -11.59 -8.95
N ARG A 65 5.14 -12.56 -8.03
CA ARG A 65 4.53 -12.30 -6.72
C ARG A 65 5.34 -11.26 -5.97
N LEU A 66 4.64 -10.35 -5.34
CA LEU A 66 5.22 -9.39 -4.41
C LEU A 66 5.05 -9.88 -2.99
N VAL A 67 6.13 -9.87 -2.22
CA VAL A 67 6.10 -10.17 -0.79
C VAL A 67 6.69 -8.99 -0.04
N PHE A 68 5.96 -8.47 0.91
CA PHE A 68 6.43 -7.34 1.70
C PHE A 68 5.96 -7.43 3.15
N LEU A 69 6.65 -6.68 4.01
CA LEU A 69 6.27 -6.50 5.40
C LEU A 69 5.59 -5.14 5.54
N ALA A 70 4.44 -5.14 6.21
CA ALA A 70 3.74 -3.91 6.58
C ALA A 70 3.80 -3.77 8.10
N ILE A 71 4.36 -2.67 8.57
CA ILE A 71 4.54 -2.39 9.98
C ILE A 71 3.79 -1.13 10.31
N LEU A 72 2.71 -1.28 11.07
CA LEU A 72 1.84 -0.16 11.47
C LEU A 72 2.11 0.22 12.91
N SER A 73 2.25 1.50 13.18
CA SER A 73 2.59 2.02 14.50
C SER A 73 1.78 3.28 14.81
N PRO A 74 1.25 3.40 16.02
CA PRO A 74 1.31 2.46 17.12
C PRO A 74 0.34 1.29 16.93
N ALA A 75 0.62 0.15 17.59
CA ALA A 75 -0.24 -1.01 17.50
C ALA A 75 -1.61 -0.76 18.11
N ASN A 76 -1.65 -0.03 19.22
CA ASN A 76 -2.88 0.35 19.91
C ASN A 76 -3.23 1.79 19.53
N ALA A 77 -3.95 1.96 18.44
CA ALA A 77 -4.40 3.27 17.99
C ALA A 77 -5.92 3.29 17.89
N PRO A 78 -6.55 4.49 18.00
CA PRO A 78 -8.00 4.60 17.84
C PRO A 78 -8.48 4.14 16.49
N GLU A 79 -9.68 3.61 16.45
CA GLU A 79 -10.34 3.29 15.18
C GLU A 79 -10.88 4.57 14.51
N PRO A 80 -11.04 4.57 13.18
CA PRO A 80 -10.80 3.44 12.28
C PRO A 80 -9.32 3.25 11.99
N GLY A 81 -8.91 1.97 11.86
CA GLY A 81 -7.53 1.63 11.53
C GLY A 81 -7.19 1.83 10.06
N ILE A 82 -8.20 1.76 9.19
CA ILE A 82 -8.06 1.92 7.75
C ILE A 82 -9.31 2.59 7.20
N VAL A 83 -9.12 3.49 6.24
CA VAL A 83 -10.22 4.12 5.48
C VAL A 83 -9.91 3.99 4.00
N ASP A 84 -10.78 3.30 3.27
CA ASP A 84 -10.65 3.14 1.83
C ASP A 84 -11.10 4.43 1.14
N VAL A 85 -10.24 4.99 0.30
CA VAL A 85 -10.54 6.19 -0.49
C VAL A 85 -10.43 5.92 -1.99
N SER A 86 -10.28 4.66 -2.38
CA SER A 86 -10.06 4.27 -3.78
C SER A 86 -11.24 4.64 -4.69
N THR A 87 -12.43 4.84 -4.13
CA THR A 87 -13.61 5.25 -4.89
C THR A 87 -13.82 6.76 -4.92
N GLN A 88 -12.94 7.52 -4.27
CA GLN A 88 -13.03 8.99 -4.19
C GLN A 88 -12.06 9.64 -5.16
N ALA A 89 -12.47 10.78 -5.72
CA ALA A 89 -11.56 11.57 -6.56
C ALA A 89 -10.45 12.18 -5.70
N PRO A 90 -9.20 12.30 -6.17
CA PRO A 90 -8.72 11.89 -7.51
C PRO A 90 -8.34 10.40 -7.61
N TRP A 91 -8.35 9.68 -6.50
CA TRP A 91 -7.82 8.30 -6.40
C TRP A 91 -8.58 7.32 -7.28
N LYS A 92 -9.87 7.55 -7.43
CA LYS A 92 -10.78 6.72 -8.20
C LYS A 92 -10.31 6.42 -9.62
N THR A 93 -9.65 7.39 -10.27
CA THR A 93 -9.24 7.26 -11.67
C THR A 93 -7.75 7.03 -11.86
N MET A 94 -6.94 7.17 -10.81
CA MET A 94 -5.49 7.06 -10.93
C MET A 94 -5.03 5.64 -11.27
N ARG A 95 -5.73 4.63 -10.75
CA ARG A 95 -5.44 3.22 -11.03
C ARG A 95 -6.71 2.43 -11.26
N ALA A 96 -7.64 3.02 -12.00
CA ALA A 96 -8.93 2.38 -12.29
C ALA A 96 -8.74 1.04 -13.01
N GLY A 97 -9.57 0.05 -12.66
CA GLY A 97 -9.54 -1.27 -13.28
C GLY A 97 -8.53 -2.24 -12.71
N PHE A 98 -7.71 -1.82 -11.75
CA PHE A 98 -6.73 -2.70 -11.12
C PHE A 98 -7.42 -3.62 -10.10
N PRO A 99 -7.15 -4.93 -10.12
CA PRO A 99 -7.78 -5.86 -9.18
C PRO A 99 -7.46 -5.52 -7.72
N ILE A 100 -8.40 -5.81 -6.83
CA ILE A 100 -8.24 -5.60 -5.40
C ILE A 100 -7.70 -6.88 -4.76
N CYS A 101 -6.65 -6.73 -3.97
CA CYS A 101 -6.12 -7.80 -3.15
C CYS A 101 -6.87 -7.80 -1.81
N THR A 102 -7.61 -8.85 -1.55
CA THR A 102 -8.36 -8.99 -0.30
C THR A 102 -7.71 -10.02 0.62
#